data_931ee2aaf7afbf4c930c0e5e0384a398
#
_entry.id   931ee2aaf7afbf4c930c0e5e0384a398
#
_cell.length_a   1.000
_cell.length_b   1.000
_cell.length_c   1.000
_cell.angle_alpha   90.00
_cell.angle_beta   90.00
_cell.angle_gamma   90.00
#
_symmetry.space_group_name_H-M   'P 1'
#
loop_
_entity.id
_entity.type
_entity.pdbx_description
1 polymer ?
#
loop_
_entity_poly.entity_id
_entity_poly.type
_entity_poly.pdbx_seq_one_letter_code
_entity_poly.pdbx_strand_id
1 'polypeptide(L)'
;MSNVDSDNSMLVEIEQPISTERVWSSKEKILLPLSLIVAILFDRLIIASVLDWSISRSDSAIFWLGYLAIFCAFYWKKIKSDKVLIYVTICSVALCVWNFIFPEHNYEYATITFLVIPGVLMAHAQWTMGEYSLKNPMGIVPAWFLGWVIKPFTGIHAMFGSISALISEENRPVAGRAALGTAFAAALLVIIVPLLMGADAVFNHYVTELFSGWNLWRFIMHSFSVVIAFTLFYSFIWNVGFGEKEGLGAVSTEERSIDNIISAIVLGSVITVYVLFCLVQFTYLFARAGLPYGMTYAEYAREGFAQTVVVCAINLLLFGVFTWKGQGGKLMNGLLSGLLALTAIMLFSGAVRLNLYIDTFGMTWLRLLSAWFILYLVMVIVLCVVRMFRKAVPVVGLSAMVLLAWYVVLGYLNPDGFIGWFNYSVMVGAS
;
A
#
# COMPACT_ATOMS: atom_id res chain seq x y z
N MET A 1 -37.29 -73.31 28.79
CA MET A 1 -36.71 -73.14 27.44
C MET A 1 -36.16 -71.73 27.39
N SER A 2 -34.90 -71.67 27.50
CA SER A 2 -34.11 -70.54 27.75
C SER A 2 -33.70 -69.85 26.45
N ASN A 3 -33.84 -68.58 26.37
CA ASN A 3 -33.11 -67.73 25.38
C ASN A 3 -32.04 -66.96 26.07
N VAL A 4 -30.85 -67.21 25.65
CA VAL A 4 -29.62 -66.44 26.03
C VAL A 4 -29.54 -65.32 25.07
N ASP A 5 -29.70 -64.07 25.56
CA ASP A 5 -29.36 -62.88 24.83
C ASP A 5 -27.86 -62.59 25.02
N SER A 6 -27.14 -62.72 23.94
CA SER A 6 -25.73 -62.31 23.88
C SER A 6 -25.65 -60.80 23.69
N ASP A 7 -25.27 -60.12 24.75
CA ASP A 7 -24.99 -58.72 24.78
C ASP A 7 -23.68 -58.45 24.03
N ASN A 8 -23.81 -57.95 22.78
CA ASN A 8 -22.70 -57.61 21.93
C ASN A 8 -22.42 -56.10 22.09
N SER A 9 -21.77 -55.74 23.22
CA SER A 9 -21.28 -54.41 23.44
C SER A 9 -20.14 -54.11 22.44
N MET A 10 -20.50 -53.51 21.32
CA MET A 10 -19.53 -52.81 20.46
C MET A 10 -18.84 -51.72 21.28
N LEU A 11 -17.62 -52.00 21.72
CA LEU A 11 -16.66 -50.97 22.13
C LEU A 11 -16.38 -50.12 20.91
N VAL A 12 -17.03 -48.98 20.82
CA VAL A 12 -16.61 -47.92 19.90
C VAL A 12 -15.27 -47.40 20.45
N GLU A 13 -14.21 -47.88 19.89
CA GLU A 13 -12.87 -47.34 20.07
C GLU A 13 -12.90 -45.90 19.55
N ILE A 14 -13.02 -44.93 20.47
CA ILE A 14 -12.90 -43.51 20.14
C ILE A 14 -11.43 -43.32 19.74
N GLU A 15 -11.17 -43.37 18.42
CA GLU A 15 -9.92 -42.90 17.86
C GLU A 15 -9.73 -41.47 18.33
N GLN A 16 -8.88 -41.28 19.34
CA GLN A 16 -8.41 -39.92 19.69
C GLN A 16 -7.80 -39.34 18.42
N PRO A 17 -8.16 -38.11 18.02
CA PRO A 17 -7.54 -37.51 16.87
C PRO A 17 -6.03 -37.42 17.18
N ILE A 18 -5.23 -38.14 16.40
CA ILE A 18 -3.78 -38.01 16.41
C ILE A 18 -3.49 -36.53 16.13
N SER A 19 -3.17 -35.79 17.15
CA SER A 19 -2.66 -34.42 16.99
C SER A 19 -1.33 -34.55 16.28
N THR A 20 -1.34 -34.51 14.95
CA THR A 20 -0.12 -34.40 14.17
C THR A 20 0.55 -33.09 14.55
N GLU A 21 1.50 -33.12 15.50
CA GLU A 21 2.31 -31.95 15.83
C GLU A 21 2.90 -31.41 14.53
N ARG A 22 2.58 -30.16 14.21
CA ARG A 22 3.09 -29.50 13.01
C ARG A 22 4.62 -29.46 13.05
N VAL A 23 5.26 -30.08 12.07
CA VAL A 23 6.71 -30.02 11.91
C VAL A 23 7.11 -28.70 11.31
N TRP A 24 7.81 -27.87 12.08
CA TRP A 24 8.30 -26.57 11.65
C TRP A 24 9.51 -26.69 10.70
N SER A 25 9.39 -26.14 9.52
CA SER A 25 10.42 -26.22 8.48
C SER A 25 11.66 -25.40 8.85
N SER A 26 12.82 -25.73 8.26
CA SER A 26 14.04 -24.94 8.43
C SER A 26 13.87 -23.49 7.98
N LYS A 27 13.02 -23.21 7.00
CA LYS A 27 12.73 -21.85 6.55
C LYS A 27 12.01 -21.03 7.60
N GLU A 28 11.04 -21.62 8.30
CA GLU A 28 10.30 -20.95 9.37
C GLU A 28 11.24 -20.62 10.55
N LYS A 29 12.21 -21.47 10.83
CA LYS A 29 13.24 -21.23 11.87
C LYS A 29 14.22 -20.12 11.46
N ILE A 30 14.64 -20.07 10.20
CA ILE A 30 15.52 -19.00 9.68
C ILE A 30 14.80 -17.64 9.69
N LEU A 31 13.48 -17.61 9.57
CA LEU A 31 12.72 -16.39 9.63
C LEU A 31 12.83 -15.68 11.00
N LEU A 32 13.07 -16.41 12.10
CA LEU A 32 13.26 -15.82 13.44
C LEU A 32 14.41 -14.79 13.47
N PRO A 33 15.68 -15.16 13.19
CA PRO A 33 16.76 -14.18 13.20
C PRO A 33 16.58 -13.08 12.15
N LEU A 34 16.01 -13.38 10.97
CA LEU A 34 15.76 -12.37 9.96
C LEU A 34 14.73 -11.32 10.43
N SER A 35 13.64 -11.75 11.04
CA SER A 35 12.64 -10.84 11.60
C SER A 35 13.18 -10.03 12.78
N LEU A 36 14.07 -10.61 13.58
CA LEU A 36 14.75 -9.89 14.66
C LEU A 36 15.67 -8.78 14.10
N ILE A 37 16.41 -9.05 13.04
CA ILE A 37 17.21 -8.03 12.36
C ILE A 37 16.32 -6.89 11.85
N VAL A 38 15.22 -7.22 11.18
CA VAL A 38 14.26 -6.20 10.72
C VAL A 38 13.70 -5.37 11.89
N ALA A 39 13.37 -6.02 13.01
CA ALA A 39 12.86 -5.34 14.20
C ALA A 39 13.88 -4.38 14.82
N ILE A 40 15.15 -4.80 14.92
CA ILE A 40 16.25 -3.95 15.40
C ILE A 40 16.48 -2.77 14.46
N LEU A 41 16.46 -2.98 13.14
CA LEU A 41 16.56 -1.91 12.16
C LEU A 41 15.38 -0.94 12.28
N PHE A 42 14.16 -1.45 12.45
CA PHE A 42 12.97 -0.62 12.68
C PHE A 42 13.12 0.24 13.93
N ASP A 43 13.54 -0.35 15.03
CA ASP A 43 13.75 0.38 16.28
C ASP A 43 14.82 1.47 16.12
N ARG A 44 15.97 1.15 15.53
CA ARG A 44 17.08 2.10 15.41
C ARG A 44 16.87 3.22 14.40
N LEU A 45 16.22 2.92 13.28
CA LEU A 45 16.06 3.87 12.17
C LEU A 45 14.72 4.60 12.19
N ILE A 46 13.67 3.99 12.73
CA ILE A 46 12.33 4.60 12.75
C ILE A 46 11.96 5.05 14.16
N ILE A 47 11.95 4.13 15.14
CA ILE A 47 11.47 4.45 16.49
C ILE A 47 12.40 5.44 17.20
N ALA A 48 13.71 5.29 17.07
CA ALA A 48 14.67 6.24 17.64
C ALA A 48 14.43 7.65 17.09
N SER A 49 14.26 7.78 15.78
CA SER A 49 13.95 9.06 15.12
C SER A 49 12.61 9.64 15.56
N VAL A 50 11.58 8.82 15.75
CA VAL A 50 10.27 9.24 16.28
C VAL A 50 10.38 9.74 17.72
N LEU A 51 11.11 9.03 18.58
CA LEU A 51 11.30 9.42 19.99
C LEU A 51 12.12 10.71 20.12
N ASP A 52 12.99 11.00 19.18
CA ASP A 52 13.79 12.24 19.12
C ASP A 52 13.10 13.38 18.37
N TRP A 53 11.84 13.19 17.91
CA TRP A 53 11.08 14.15 17.09
C TRP A 53 11.82 14.60 15.83
N SER A 54 12.72 13.75 15.32
CA SER A 54 13.57 14.01 14.16
C SER A 54 13.44 12.88 13.14
N ILE A 55 12.30 12.80 12.46
CA ILE A 55 12.09 11.75 11.45
C ILE A 55 13.03 11.99 10.27
N SER A 56 14.09 11.19 10.22
CA SER A 56 15.04 11.19 9.10
C SER A 56 14.48 10.40 7.92
N ARG A 57 14.38 11.05 6.77
CA ARG A 57 13.96 10.38 5.53
C ARG A 57 14.99 9.36 5.05
N SER A 58 16.28 9.69 5.21
CA SER A 58 17.38 8.78 4.87
C SER A 58 17.32 7.51 5.71
N ASP A 59 17.07 7.61 7.03
CA ASP A 59 16.96 6.46 7.92
C ASP A 59 15.77 5.59 7.55
N SER A 60 14.64 6.22 7.25
CA SER A 60 13.47 5.50 6.74
C SER A 60 13.77 4.76 5.43
N ALA A 61 14.48 5.39 4.50
CA ALA A 61 14.87 4.77 3.24
C ALA A 61 15.80 3.56 3.46
N ILE A 62 16.79 3.69 4.34
CA ILE A 62 17.69 2.59 4.73
C ILE A 62 16.89 1.44 5.33
N PHE A 63 15.95 1.74 6.23
CA PHE A 63 15.09 0.72 6.82
C PHE A 63 14.31 -0.06 5.75
N TRP A 64 13.63 0.65 4.85
CA TRP A 64 12.81 0.01 3.81
C TRP A 64 13.65 -0.78 2.80
N LEU A 65 14.85 -0.31 2.46
CA LEU A 65 15.80 -1.07 1.64
C LEU A 65 16.26 -2.35 2.36
N GLY A 66 16.59 -2.25 3.65
CA GLY A 66 16.97 -3.42 4.46
C GLY A 66 15.83 -4.44 4.56
N TYR A 67 14.61 -3.98 4.85
CA TYR A 67 13.42 -4.82 4.84
C TYR A 67 13.23 -5.52 3.49
N LEU A 68 13.26 -4.75 2.39
CA LEU A 68 13.06 -5.27 1.04
C LEU A 68 14.14 -6.27 0.66
N ALA A 69 15.40 -6.02 1.02
CA ALA A 69 16.50 -6.95 0.77
C ALA A 69 16.29 -8.29 1.47
N ILE A 70 15.91 -8.27 2.76
CA ILE A 70 15.62 -9.48 3.54
C ILE A 70 14.40 -10.21 2.97
N PHE A 71 13.32 -9.48 2.66
CA PHE A 71 12.10 -10.03 2.09
C PHE A 71 12.38 -10.68 0.72
N CYS A 72 13.08 -9.98 -0.16
CA CYS A 72 13.45 -10.50 -1.48
C CYS A 72 14.39 -11.71 -1.40
N ALA A 73 15.36 -11.71 -0.47
CA ALA A 73 16.24 -12.85 -0.27
C ALA A 73 15.45 -14.09 0.18
N PHE A 74 14.50 -13.92 1.10
CA PHE A 74 13.68 -15.01 1.61
C PHE A 74 12.72 -15.57 0.56
N TYR A 75 12.09 -14.71 -0.24
CA TYR A 75 11.11 -15.09 -1.28
C TYR A 75 11.68 -15.08 -2.70
N TRP A 76 13.01 -15.08 -2.87
CA TRP A 76 13.68 -14.93 -4.17
C TRP A 76 13.14 -15.82 -5.28
N LYS A 77 12.90 -17.10 -4.98
CA LYS A 77 12.40 -18.06 -5.98
C LYS A 77 11.04 -17.64 -6.56
N LYS A 78 10.17 -17.06 -5.74
CA LYS A 78 8.83 -16.63 -6.11
C LYS A 78 8.89 -15.29 -6.87
N ILE A 79 9.69 -14.36 -6.37
CA ILE A 79 9.83 -13.03 -6.97
C ILE A 79 10.43 -13.13 -8.38
N LYS A 80 11.50 -13.88 -8.57
CA LYS A 80 12.12 -14.00 -9.89
C LYS A 80 11.27 -14.72 -10.93
N SER A 81 10.25 -15.46 -10.53
CA SER A 81 9.34 -16.16 -11.45
C SER A 81 8.20 -15.29 -11.97
N ASP A 82 7.94 -14.15 -11.35
CA ASP A 82 6.84 -13.25 -11.69
C ASP A 82 7.36 -11.88 -12.14
N LYS A 83 7.09 -11.52 -13.40
CA LYS A 83 7.51 -10.24 -13.99
C LYS A 83 6.93 -9.03 -13.27
N VAL A 84 5.72 -9.15 -12.71
CA VAL A 84 5.07 -8.07 -11.95
C VAL A 84 5.80 -7.84 -10.65
N LEU A 85 6.18 -8.91 -9.93
CA LEU A 85 6.97 -8.80 -8.71
C LEU A 85 8.35 -8.18 -8.96
N ILE A 86 9.03 -8.58 -10.03
CA ILE A 86 10.30 -7.95 -10.42
C ILE A 86 10.12 -6.45 -10.67
N TYR A 87 9.08 -6.09 -11.43
CA TYR A 87 8.77 -4.69 -11.71
C TYR A 87 8.50 -3.89 -10.44
N VAL A 88 7.62 -4.37 -9.55
CA VAL A 88 7.30 -3.68 -8.28
C VAL A 88 8.53 -3.59 -7.38
N THR A 89 9.38 -4.64 -7.35
CA THR A 89 10.66 -4.61 -6.62
C THR A 89 11.56 -3.49 -7.13
N ILE A 90 11.75 -3.38 -8.45
CA ILE A 90 12.57 -2.32 -9.06
C ILE A 90 12.03 -0.94 -8.71
N CYS A 91 10.72 -0.72 -8.84
CA CYS A 91 10.09 0.54 -8.48
C CYS A 91 10.25 0.86 -6.99
N SER A 92 10.10 -0.13 -6.11
CA SER A 92 10.28 0.04 -4.65
C SER A 92 11.71 0.42 -4.31
N VAL A 93 12.70 -0.25 -4.91
CA VAL A 93 14.12 0.11 -4.76
C VAL A 93 14.36 1.54 -5.25
N ALA A 94 13.83 1.90 -6.42
CA ALA A 94 13.99 3.24 -6.97
C ALA A 94 13.43 4.32 -6.04
N LEU A 95 12.23 4.12 -5.46
CA LEU A 95 11.64 5.06 -4.51
C LEU A 95 12.49 5.20 -3.23
N CYS A 96 12.97 4.10 -2.69
CA CYS A 96 13.84 4.12 -1.50
C CYS A 96 15.18 4.80 -1.80
N VAL A 97 15.80 4.48 -2.94
CA VAL A 97 17.07 5.09 -3.37
C VAL A 97 16.89 6.61 -3.58
N TRP A 98 15.79 7.02 -4.22
CA TRP A 98 15.50 8.44 -4.37
C TRP A 98 15.39 9.15 -3.01
N ASN A 99 14.63 8.58 -2.09
CA ASN A 99 14.43 9.14 -0.75
C ASN A 99 15.73 9.18 0.09
N PHE A 100 16.67 8.26 -0.19
CA PHE A 100 17.98 8.24 0.42
C PHE A 100 18.93 9.30 -0.16
N ILE A 101 18.97 9.44 -1.49
CA ILE A 101 19.90 10.34 -2.17
C ILE A 101 19.45 11.82 -2.09
N PHE A 102 18.13 12.05 -2.11
CA PHE A 102 17.54 13.40 -2.18
C PHE A 102 16.63 13.73 -0.98
N PRO A 103 17.07 13.55 0.29
CA PRO A 103 16.20 13.74 1.44
C PRO A 103 15.75 15.20 1.63
N GLU A 104 16.54 16.16 1.17
CA GLU A 104 16.28 17.60 1.28
C GLU A 104 15.57 18.19 0.04
N HIS A 105 15.49 17.43 -1.05
CA HIS A 105 14.87 17.90 -2.29
C HIS A 105 13.37 17.66 -2.27
N ASN A 106 12.64 18.62 -2.80
CA ASN A 106 11.20 18.59 -2.99
C ASN A 106 10.43 18.03 -1.79
N TYR A 107 10.16 18.90 -0.84
CA TYR A 107 9.51 18.53 0.44
C TYR A 107 8.19 17.80 0.23
N GLU A 108 7.37 18.25 -0.72
CA GLU A 108 6.05 17.67 -1.01
C GLU A 108 6.17 16.24 -1.55
N TYR A 109 7.02 16.04 -2.56
CA TYR A 109 7.25 14.71 -3.13
C TYR A 109 7.86 13.76 -2.11
N ALA A 110 8.83 14.20 -1.34
CA ALA A 110 9.49 13.38 -0.34
C ALA A 110 8.54 12.98 0.79
N THR A 111 7.64 13.88 1.22
CA THR A 111 6.63 13.58 2.24
C THR A 111 5.60 12.57 1.73
N ILE A 112 5.14 12.72 0.49
CA ILE A 112 4.24 11.75 -0.13
C ILE A 112 4.96 10.40 -0.30
N THR A 113 6.21 10.39 -0.76
CA THR A 113 7.00 9.18 -0.96
C THR A 113 7.21 8.41 0.35
N PHE A 114 7.41 9.09 1.46
CA PHE A 114 7.49 8.47 2.78
C PHE A 114 6.26 7.63 3.12
N LEU A 115 5.06 8.06 2.70
CA LEU A 115 3.81 7.31 2.88
C LEU A 115 3.58 6.26 1.78
N VAL A 116 4.04 6.52 0.56
CA VAL A 116 3.84 5.63 -0.59
C VAL A 116 4.70 4.38 -0.49
N ILE A 117 5.95 4.48 -0.01
CA ILE A 117 6.86 3.33 0.09
C ILE A 117 6.24 2.16 0.87
N PRO A 118 5.78 2.31 2.13
CA PRO A 118 5.17 1.21 2.86
C PRO A 118 3.92 0.66 2.16
N GLY A 119 3.14 1.53 1.50
CA GLY A 119 1.98 1.11 0.72
C GLY A 119 2.32 0.22 -0.46
N VAL A 120 3.38 0.56 -1.20
CA VAL A 120 3.88 -0.25 -2.33
C VAL A 120 4.49 -1.57 -1.83
N LEU A 121 5.22 -1.54 -0.72
CA LEU A 121 5.79 -2.76 -0.11
C LEU A 121 4.71 -3.70 0.42
N MET A 122 3.60 -3.17 0.94
CA MET A 122 2.43 -3.98 1.30
C MET A 122 1.82 -4.64 0.06
N ALA A 123 1.62 -3.89 -1.02
CA ALA A 123 1.13 -4.44 -2.27
C ALA A 123 2.07 -5.51 -2.85
N HIS A 124 3.39 -5.30 -2.76
CA HIS A 124 4.42 -6.27 -3.14
C HIS A 124 4.30 -7.58 -2.33
N ALA A 125 4.14 -7.48 -1.01
CA ALA A 125 3.96 -8.62 -0.14
C ALA A 125 2.67 -9.40 -0.46
N GLN A 126 1.55 -8.71 -0.64
CA GLN A 126 0.25 -9.30 -1.00
C GLN A 126 0.30 -9.99 -2.37
N TRP A 127 1.00 -9.39 -3.34
CA TRP A 127 1.23 -10.04 -4.64
C TRP A 127 2.08 -11.30 -4.48
N THR A 128 3.08 -11.26 -3.61
CA THR A 128 3.90 -12.42 -3.28
C THR A 128 3.07 -13.53 -2.61
N MET A 129 2.05 -13.22 -1.81
CA MET A 129 1.09 -14.20 -1.29
C MET A 129 0.27 -14.88 -2.41
N GLY A 130 0.11 -14.21 -3.54
CA GLY A 130 -0.75 -14.65 -4.64
C GLY A 130 -2.22 -14.30 -4.42
N GLU A 131 -2.50 -13.32 -3.55
CA GLU A 131 -3.84 -12.80 -3.30
C GLU A 131 -4.27 -11.79 -4.37
N TYR A 132 -3.31 -11.23 -5.12
CA TYR A 132 -3.58 -10.29 -6.19
C TYR A 132 -3.56 -10.94 -7.57
N SER A 133 -4.45 -10.50 -8.43
CA SER A 133 -4.45 -10.81 -9.84
C SER A 133 -4.78 -9.55 -10.65
N LEU A 134 -4.03 -9.32 -11.72
CA LEU A 134 -4.35 -8.24 -12.66
C LEU A 134 -5.77 -8.35 -13.24
N LYS A 135 -6.36 -9.56 -13.21
CA LYS A 135 -7.69 -9.84 -13.76
C LYS A 135 -8.83 -9.52 -12.79
N ASN A 136 -8.56 -9.50 -11.48
CA ASN A 136 -9.58 -9.19 -10.45
C ASN A 136 -9.16 -7.95 -9.64
N PRO A 137 -9.46 -6.75 -10.10
CA PRO A 137 -9.02 -5.52 -9.46
C PRO A 137 -9.77 -5.18 -8.15
N MET A 138 -11.00 -5.68 -7.98
CA MET A 138 -11.82 -5.31 -6.81
C MET A 138 -11.30 -5.92 -5.51
N GLY A 139 -10.59 -7.05 -5.57
CA GLY A 139 -9.97 -7.66 -4.40
C GLY A 139 -8.70 -6.93 -3.91
N ILE A 140 -8.10 -6.07 -4.74
CA ILE A 140 -6.81 -5.44 -4.44
C ILE A 140 -6.92 -4.50 -3.22
N VAL A 141 -7.92 -3.62 -3.20
CA VAL A 141 -8.07 -2.61 -2.13
C VAL A 141 -8.42 -3.24 -0.78
N PRO A 142 -9.45 -4.10 -0.69
CA PRO A 142 -9.73 -4.81 0.57
C PRO A 142 -8.55 -5.65 1.06
N ALA A 143 -7.91 -6.42 0.19
CA ALA A 143 -6.77 -7.25 0.55
C ALA A 143 -5.59 -6.40 1.04
N TRP A 144 -5.33 -5.25 0.40
CA TRP A 144 -4.30 -4.31 0.85
C TRP A 144 -4.57 -3.78 2.26
N PHE A 145 -5.82 -3.40 2.54
CA PHE A 145 -6.22 -2.89 3.85
C PHE A 145 -6.13 -3.98 4.93
N LEU A 146 -6.63 -5.18 4.62
CA LEU A 146 -6.54 -6.34 5.51
C LEU A 146 -5.10 -6.79 5.76
N GLY A 147 -4.21 -6.58 4.78
CA GLY A 147 -2.78 -6.78 4.92
C GLY A 147 -2.17 -5.97 6.05
N TRP A 148 -2.62 -4.73 6.26
CA TRP A 148 -2.17 -3.89 7.35
C TRP A 148 -2.76 -4.26 8.70
N VAL A 149 -4.04 -4.66 8.74
CA VAL A 149 -4.80 -4.81 9.98
C VAL A 149 -4.78 -6.25 10.50
N ILE A 150 -4.84 -7.25 9.63
CA ILE A 150 -5.03 -8.65 10.02
C ILE A 150 -3.73 -9.46 9.92
N LYS A 151 -3.04 -9.38 8.78
CA LYS A 151 -1.89 -10.27 8.50
C LYS A 151 -0.74 -10.17 9.51
N PRO A 152 -0.41 -9.02 10.12
CA PRO A 152 0.61 -8.96 11.16
C PRO A 152 0.25 -9.72 12.44
N PHE A 153 -1.03 -10.02 12.66
CA PHE A 153 -1.49 -10.66 13.91
C PHE A 153 -1.80 -12.15 13.75
N THR A 154 -2.25 -12.59 12.58
CA THR A 154 -2.72 -13.98 12.38
C THR A 154 -1.61 -15.03 12.45
N GLY A 155 -0.34 -14.67 12.22
CA GLY A 155 0.83 -15.57 12.27
C GLY A 155 1.58 -15.58 13.61
N ILE A 156 1.11 -14.90 14.66
CA ILE A 156 1.81 -14.83 15.96
C ILE A 156 1.99 -16.23 16.56
N HIS A 157 1.01 -17.11 16.45
CA HIS A 157 1.10 -18.49 16.90
C HIS A 157 2.28 -19.25 16.25
N ALA A 158 2.57 -18.94 14.99
CA ALA A 158 3.65 -19.55 14.25
C ALA A 158 5.04 -19.11 14.77
N MET A 159 5.16 -17.88 15.26
CA MET A 159 6.38 -17.42 15.93
C MET A 159 6.67 -18.25 17.17
N PHE A 160 5.70 -18.42 18.05
CA PHE A 160 5.87 -19.23 19.26
C PHE A 160 6.14 -20.69 18.93
N GLY A 161 5.47 -21.25 17.93
CA GLY A 161 5.73 -22.61 17.44
C GLY A 161 7.14 -22.79 16.90
N SER A 162 7.63 -21.82 16.10
CA SER A 162 9.01 -21.86 15.58
C SER A 162 10.06 -21.69 16.65
N ILE A 163 9.81 -20.87 17.68
CA ILE A 163 10.69 -20.73 18.84
C ILE A 163 10.72 -22.05 19.64
N SER A 164 9.55 -22.64 19.91
CA SER A 164 9.47 -23.91 20.65
C SER A 164 10.18 -25.05 19.92
N ALA A 165 10.18 -25.03 18.59
CA ALA A 165 10.86 -26.02 17.76
C ALA A 165 12.41 -25.91 17.76
N LEU A 166 12.97 -24.82 18.31
CA LEU A 166 14.41 -24.70 18.56
C LEU A 166 14.83 -25.35 19.88
N ILE A 167 13.86 -25.61 20.77
CA ILE A 167 14.06 -26.20 22.08
C ILE A 167 13.79 -27.69 21.97
N SER A 168 14.69 -28.54 22.53
CA SER A 168 14.47 -30.00 22.58
C SER A 168 13.15 -30.29 23.30
N GLU A 169 12.44 -31.37 22.89
CA GLU A 169 11.14 -31.73 23.45
C GLU A 169 11.17 -31.92 24.97
N GLU A 170 12.25 -32.50 25.49
CA GLU A 170 12.45 -32.68 26.92
C GLU A 170 12.51 -31.37 27.69
N ASN A 171 13.10 -30.32 27.11
CA ASN A 171 13.31 -29.03 27.76
C ASN A 171 12.14 -28.02 27.52
N ARG A 172 11.23 -28.29 26.60
CA ARG A 172 10.10 -27.38 26.28
C ARG A 172 9.26 -27.00 27.52
N PRO A 173 8.85 -27.94 28.40
CA PRO A 173 8.07 -27.58 29.57
C PRO A 173 8.85 -26.72 30.58
N VAL A 174 10.17 -26.94 30.69
CA VAL A 174 11.04 -26.16 31.59
C VAL A 174 11.23 -24.76 31.01
N ALA A 175 11.51 -24.65 29.71
CA ALA A 175 11.67 -23.37 29.02
C ALA A 175 10.37 -22.53 29.05
N GLY A 176 9.19 -23.14 28.89
CA GLY A 176 7.91 -22.46 29.00
C GLY A 176 7.68 -21.89 30.41
N ARG A 177 7.95 -22.68 31.45
CA ARG A 177 7.84 -22.21 32.85
C ARG A 177 8.86 -21.12 33.16
N ALA A 178 10.09 -21.24 32.67
CA ALA A 178 11.12 -20.24 32.85
C ALA A 178 10.74 -18.92 32.16
N ALA A 179 10.25 -18.97 30.91
CA ALA A 179 9.80 -17.80 30.18
C ALA A 179 8.63 -17.09 30.89
N LEU A 180 7.64 -17.87 31.36
CA LEU A 180 6.51 -17.34 32.11
C LEU A 180 6.97 -16.69 33.42
N GLY A 181 7.84 -17.38 34.20
CA GLY A 181 8.43 -16.85 35.43
C GLY A 181 9.21 -15.56 35.21
N THR A 182 10.02 -15.50 34.14
CA THR A 182 10.78 -14.29 33.78
C THR A 182 9.83 -13.13 33.40
N ALA A 183 8.77 -13.40 32.64
CA ALA A 183 7.79 -12.38 32.29
C ALA A 183 7.06 -11.82 33.51
N PHE A 184 6.63 -12.69 34.43
CA PHE A 184 6.04 -12.28 35.70
C PHE A 184 7.01 -11.49 36.59
N ALA A 185 8.26 -11.95 36.70
CA ALA A 185 9.29 -11.25 37.46
C ALA A 185 9.57 -9.86 36.89
N ALA A 186 9.70 -9.74 35.55
CA ALA A 186 9.91 -8.47 34.89
C ALA A 186 8.75 -7.49 35.14
N ALA A 187 7.50 -7.96 34.97
CA ALA A 187 6.30 -7.13 35.24
C ALA A 187 6.24 -6.66 36.71
N LEU A 188 6.61 -7.56 37.62
CA LEU A 188 6.61 -7.24 39.06
C LEU A 188 7.71 -6.23 39.41
N LEU A 189 8.92 -6.39 38.83
CA LEU A 189 10.04 -5.47 39.06
C LEU A 189 9.76 -4.07 38.53
N VAL A 190 9.08 -3.93 37.38
CA VAL A 190 8.64 -2.63 36.85
C VAL A 190 7.75 -1.87 37.83
N ILE A 191 6.99 -2.57 38.67
CA ILE A 191 6.14 -1.96 39.70
C ILE A 191 6.91 -1.76 41.01
N ILE A 192 7.66 -2.78 41.46
CA ILE A 192 8.29 -2.78 42.81
C ILE A 192 9.48 -1.81 42.84
N VAL A 193 10.32 -1.76 41.81
CA VAL A 193 11.54 -0.93 41.84
C VAL A 193 11.19 0.57 42.00
N PRO A 194 10.27 1.18 41.25
CA PRO A 194 9.86 2.57 41.47
C PRO A 194 9.23 2.82 42.84
N LEU A 195 8.47 1.86 43.38
CA LEU A 195 7.91 1.98 44.73
C LEU A 195 9.01 1.99 45.81
N LEU A 196 10.03 1.13 45.68
CA LEU A 196 11.16 1.12 46.60
C LEU A 196 12.01 2.40 46.49
N MET A 197 12.20 2.92 45.26
CA MET A 197 12.89 4.19 45.02
C MET A 197 12.13 5.36 45.69
N GLY A 198 10.80 5.32 45.70
CA GLY A 198 9.98 6.31 46.40
C GLY A 198 9.97 6.15 47.92
N ALA A 199 10.23 4.95 48.42
CA ALA A 199 10.19 4.65 49.84
C ALA A 199 11.52 4.94 50.57
N ASP A 200 12.66 4.79 49.90
CA ASP A 200 14.00 4.93 50.46
C ASP A 200 14.92 5.79 49.59
N ALA A 201 15.38 6.92 50.14
CA ALA A 201 16.23 7.88 49.43
C ALA A 201 17.65 7.29 49.11
N VAL A 202 18.17 6.38 49.96
CA VAL A 202 19.46 5.74 49.74
C VAL A 202 19.36 4.73 48.64
N PHE A 203 18.30 3.93 48.65
CA PHE A 203 18.02 2.99 47.51
C PHE A 203 17.83 3.75 46.21
N ASN A 204 17.08 4.86 46.20
CA ASN A 204 16.92 5.69 45.05
C ASN A 204 18.25 6.24 44.52
N HIS A 205 19.14 6.69 45.42
CA HIS A 205 20.48 7.17 45.01
C HIS A 205 21.28 6.08 44.33
N TYR A 206 21.39 4.89 44.93
CA TYR A 206 22.15 3.78 44.37
C TYR A 206 21.55 3.28 43.02
N VAL A 207 20.25 3.15 42.92
CA VAL A 207 19.60 2.76 41.68
C VAL A 207 19.84 3.81 40.59
N THR A 208 19.68 5.11 40.93
CA THR A 208 19.95 6.20 39.99
C THR A 208 21.42 6.26 39.56
N GLU A 209 22.36 6.00 40.49
CA GLU A 209 23.79 5.97 40.19
C GLU A 209 24.16 4.76 39.32
N LEU A 210 23.61 3.57 39.61
CA LEU A 210 23.81 2.35 38.83
C LEU A 210 23.33 2.52 37.38
N PHE A 211 22.27 3.27 37.18
CA PHE A 211 21.72 3.63 35.88
C PHE A 211 22.11 5.05 35.43
N SER A 212 23.05 5.71 36.11
CA SER A 212 23.56 7.01 35.72
C SER A 212 24.20 6.92 34.34
N GLY A 213 23.68 7.71 33.40
CA GLY A 213 24.03 7.58 31.97
C GLY A 213 23.13 6.66 31.15
N TRP A 214 22.25 5.89 31.78
CA TRP A 214 21.23 5.09 31.10
C TRP A 214 19.87 5.77 31.24
N ASN A 215 19.27 6.13 30.14
CA ASN A 215 17.88 6.55 30.15
C ASN A 215 16.99 5.28 30.22
N LEU A 216 16.63 4.85 31.46
CA LEU A 216 15.84 3.64 31.69
C LEU A 216 14.54 3.65 30.89
N TRP A 217 13.90 4.82 30.77
CA TRP A 217 12.67 4.99 29.98
C TRP A 217 12.93 4.68 28.50
N ARG A 218 14.01 5.24 27.92
CA ARG A 218 14.42 4.93 26.55
C ARG A 218 14.71 3.45 26.36
N PHE A 219 15.46 2.84 27.29
CA PHE A 219 15.75 1.40 27.22
C PHE A 219 14.49 0.55 27.19
N ILE A 220 13.50 0.85 28.07
CA ILE A 220 12.21 0.16 28.10
C ILE A 220 11.47 0.36 26.79
N MET A 221 11.38 1.59 26.27
CA MET A 221 10.68 1.88 25.01
C MET A 221 11.33 1.15 23.82
N HIS A 222 12.66 1.17 23.71
CA HIS A 222 13.37 0.46 22.67
C HIS A 222 13.19 -1.06 22.78
N SER A 223 13.30 -1.63 23.98
CA SER A 223 13.11 -3.07 24.20
C SER A 223 11.68 -3.50 23.83
N PHE A 224 10.69 -2.73 24.24
CA PHE A 224 9.28 -2.97 23.92
C PHE A 224 9.00 -2.84 22.41
N SER A 225 9.57 -1.82 21.77
CA SER A 225 9.51 -1.62 20.33
C SER A 225 10.08 -2.82 19.57
N VAL A 226 11.27 -3.30 19.94
CA VAL A 226 11.91 -4.45 19.29
C VAL A 226 11.06 -5.71 19.43
N VAL A 227 10.52 -5.98 20.62
CA VAL A 227 9.66 -7.16 20.85
C VAL A 227 8.39 -7.12 20.02
N ILE A 228 7.71 -6.00 20.00
CA ILE A 228 6.49 -5.83 19.19
C ILE A 228 6.82 -5.94 17.70
N ALA A 229 7.82 -5.19 17.23
CA ALA A 229 8.23 -5.20 15.83
C ALA A 229 8.67 -6.61 15.39
N PHE A 230 9.45 -7.32 16.20
CA PHE A 230 9.84 -8.71 15.92
C PHE A 230 8.62 -9.61 15.76
N THR A 231 7.67 -9.52 16.69
CA THR A 231 6.45 -10.34 16.65
C THR A 231 5.62 -10.04 15.39
N LEU A 232 5.42 -8.77 15.07
CA LEU A 232 4.60 -8.35 13.93
C LEU A 232 5.29 -8.64 12.59
N PHE A 233 6.60 -8.39 12.46
CA PHE A 233 7.33 -8.68 11.23
C PHE A 233 7.46 -10.19 10.99
N TYR A 234 7.74 -10.98 12.03
CA TYR A 234 7.73 -12.44 11.90
C TYR A 234 6.38 -12.94 11.41
N SER A 235 5.30 -12.56 12.12
CA SER A 235 3.94 -12.96 11.78
C SER A 235 3.57 -12.55 10.35
N PHE A 236 3.87 -11.32 9.96
CA PHE A 236 3.57 -10.82 8.62
C PHE A 236 4.33 -11.57 7.53
N ILE A 237 5.67 -11.70 7.65
CA ILE A 237 6.49 -12.38 6.64
C ILE A 237 6.14 -13.87 6.57
N TRP A 238 5.85 -14.50 7.73
CA TRP A 238 5.42 -15.89 7.77
C TRP A 238 4.10 -16.08 7.00
N ASN A 239 3.11 -15.20 7.19
CA ASN A 239 1.84 -15.27 6.48
C ASN A 239 2.00 -15.18 4.95
N VAL A 240 2.98 -14.42 4.46
CA VAL A 240 3.26 -14.33 3.01
C VAL A 240 3.60 -15.68 2.39
N GLY A 241 4.31 -16.54 3.11
CA GLY A 241 4.79 -17.83 2.59
C GLY A 241 4.02 -19.06 3.02
N PHE A 242 3.49 -19.02 4.22
CA PHE A 242 2.97 -20.21 4.93
C PHE A 242 1.55 -20.02 5.45
N GLY A 243 1.04 -18.77 5.48
CA GLY A 243 -0.33 -18.48 5.92
C GLY A 243 -1.36 -19.10 5.00
N GLU A 244 -2.52 -19.35 5.56
CA GLU A 244 -3.69 -19.77 4.78
C GLU A 244 -4.01 -18.65 3.79
N LYS A 245 -4.20 -19.03 2.54
CA LYS A 245 -4.76 -18.13 1.56
C LYS A 245 -6.23 -17.96 1.92
N GLU A 246 -6.52 -16.96 2.73
CA GLU A 246 -7.88 -16.48 2.82
C GLU A 246 -8.22 -16.02 1.41
N GLY A 247 -9.05 -16.78 0.73
CA GLY A 247 -9.50 -16.48 -0.62
C GLY A 247 -10.33 -15.20 -0.72
N LEU A 248 -9.80 -14.10 -0.18
CA LEU A 248 -10.38 -12.76 -0.33
C LEU A 248 -10.32 -12.30 -1.80
N GLY A 249 -9.40 -12.86 -2.60
CA GLY A 249 -9.48 -12.83 -4.05
C GLY A 249 -10.52 -13.80 -4.62
N ALA A 250 -10.97 -14.75 -3.83
CA ALA A 250 -12.07 -15.66 -4.06
C ALA A 250 -13.29 -15.32 -3.19
N VAL A 251 -13.52 -14.05 -2.87
CA VAL A 251 -14.90 -13.63 -2.67
C VAL A 251 -15.56 -14.07 -3.96
N SER A 252 -16.30 -15.19 -3.87
CA SER A 252 -17.25 -15.56 -4.87
C SER A 252 -18.20 -14.36 -4.99
N THR A 253 -17.75 -13.35 -5.69
CA THR A 253 -18.65 -12.45 -6.34
C THR A 253 -19.41 -13.41 -7.24
N GLU A 254 -20.58 -13.89 -6.77
CA GLU A 254 -21.63 -14.21 -7.71
C GLU A 254 -21.44 -13.18 -8.81
N GLU A 255 -21.11 -13.62 -10.02
CA GLU A 255 -20.93 -12.75 -11.17
C GLU A 255 -22.29 -12.09 -11.46
N ARG A 256 -22.73 -11.20 -10.57
CA ARG A 256 -23.84 -10.29 -10.88
C ARG A 256 -23.33 -9.37 -11.94
N SER A 257 -23.49 -9.81 -13.17
CA SER A 257 -23.28 -8.94 -14.33
C SER A 257 -24.27 -7.78 -14.24
N ILE A 258 -23.77 -6.57 -14.48
CA ILE A 258 -24.64 -5.39 -14.55
C ILE A 258 -25.50 -5.53 -15.81
N ASP A 259 -26.82 -5.46 -15.62
CA ASP A 259 -27.78 -5.54 -16.70
C ASP A 259 -27.53 -4.45 -17.76
N ASN A 260 -27.74 -4.79 -19.02
CA ASN A 260 -27.55 -3.87 -20.14
C ASN A 260 -28.47 -2.66 -20.08
N ILE A 261 -29.68 -2.79 -19.51
CA ILE A 261 -30.61 -1.67 -19.36
C ILE A 261 -30.06 -0.70 -18.31
N ILE A 262 -29.61 -1.20 -17.16
CA ILE A 262 -29.00 -0.37 -16.12
C ILE A 262 -27.78 0.35 -16.69
N SER A 263 -26.92 -0.37 -17.39
CA SER A 263 -25.73 0.18 -18.02
C SER A 263 -26.05 1.26 -19.04
N ALA A 264 -27.09 1.05 -19.88
CA ALA A 264 -27.51 2.01 -20.89
C ALA A 264 -28.08 3.29 -20.26
N ILE A 265 -28.86 3.16 -19.19
CA ILE A 265 -29.43 4.31 -18.48
C ILE A 265 -28.31 5.12 -17.82
N VAL A 266 -27.41 4.47 -17.07
CA VAL A 266 -26.33 5.17 -16.36
C VAL A 266 -25.37 5.83 -17.34
N LEU A 267 -24.81 5.08 -18.29
CA LEU A 267 -23.87 5.65 -19.26
C LEU A 267 -24.52 6.66 -20.19
N GLY A 268 -25.77 6.41 -20.63
CA GLY A 268 -26.52 7.32 -21.49
C GLY A 268 -26.80 8.66 -20.81
N SER A 269 -27.20 8.65 -19.54
CA SER A 269 -27.41 9.86 -18.74
C SER A 269 -26.13 10.67 -18.58
N VAL A 270 -25.02 9.99 -18.21
CA VAL A 270 -23.70 10.61 -18.06
C VAL A 270 -23.24 11.23 -19.38
N ILE A 271 -23.32 10.49 -20.48
CA ILE A 271 -22.95 10.96 -21.82
C ILE A 271 -23.77 12.19 -22.22
N THR A 272 -25.08 12.19 -21.96
CA THR A 272 -25.94 13.33 -22.28
C THR A 272 -25.50 14.60 -21.57
N VAL A 273 -25.23 14.52 -20.26
CA VAL A 273 -24.70 15.64 -19.47
C VAL A 273 -23.34 16.10 -20.01
N TYR A 274 -22.47 15.19 -20.41
CA TYR A 274 -21.13 15.55 -20.92
C TYR A 274 -21.18 16.17 -22.31
N VAL A 275 -22.11 15.76 -23.17
CA VAL A 275 -22.33 16.42 -24.45
C VAL A 275 -22.73 17.88 -24.21
N LEU A 276 -23.70 18.13 -23.32
CA LEU A 276 -24.13 19.50 -22.99
C LEU A 276 -22.95 20.31 -22.41
N PHE A 277 -22.19 19.72 -21.50
CA PHE A 277 -21.02 20.37 -20.91
C PHE A 277 -19.96 20.71 -21.97
N CYS A 278 -19.65 19.79 -22.88
CA CYS A 278 -18.71 20.03 -23.98
C CYS A 278 -19.19 21.12 -24.91
N LEU A 279 -20.47 21.17 -25.25
CA LEU A 279 -21.05 22.24 -26.09
C LEU A 279 -20.84 23.61 -25.44
N VAL A 280 -21.12 23.72 -24.14
CA VAL A 280 -20.86 24.97 -23.39
C VAL A 280 -19.38 25.31 -23.40
N GLN A 281 -18.50 24.35 -23.14
CA GLN A 281 -17.05 24.57 -23.14
C GLN A 281 -16.52 25.02 -24.51
N PHE A 282 -17.00 24.40 -25.60
CA PHE A 282 -16.61 24.81 -26.94
C PHE A 282 -16.99 26.26 -27.22
N THR A 283 -18.17 26.69 -26.78
CA THR A 283 -18.63 28.06 -26.97
C THR A 283 -17.76 29.09 -26.26
N TYR A 284 -17.42 28.86 -25.01
CA TYR A 284 -16.70 29.85 -24.19
C TYR A 284 -15.15 29.74 -24.28
N LEU A 285 -14.60 28.53 -24.38
CA LEU A 285 -13.14 28.34 -24.36
C LEU A 285 -12.52 28.48 -25.75
N PHE A 286 -13.16 27.98 -26.81
CA PHE A 286 -12.62 27.95 -28.16
C PHE A 286 -13.20 28.98 -29.11
N ALA A 287 -14.50 29.27 -29.02
CA ALA A 287 -15.15 30.27 -29.90
C ALA A 287 -14.93 31.73 -29.44
N ARG A 288 -14.22 31.96 -28.33
CA ARG A 288 -13.98 33.30 -27.75
C ARG A 288 -15.29 34.13 -27.57
N ALA A 289 -16.40 33.50 -27.42
CA ALA A 289 -17.62 34.14 -26.98
C ALA A 289 -17.34 34.75 -25.59
N GLY A 290 -17.57 36.05 -25.42
CA GLY A 290 -17.15 36.82 -24.26
C GLY A 290 -17.41 36.11 -22.93
N LEU A 291 -16.46 36.16 -22.01
CA LEU A 291 -16.60 35.56 -20.67
C LEU A 291 -17.77 36.19 -19.90
N PRO A 292 -18.39 35.44 -18.97
CA PRO A 292 -19.41 36.00 -18.06
C PRO A 292 -18.89 37.28 -17.38
N TYR A 293 -19.76 38.24 -17.14
CA TYR A 293 -19.42 39.53 -16.57
C TYR A 293 -18.50 39.41 -15.33
N GLY A 294 -17.34 40.07 -15.37
CA GLY A 294 -16.42 40.23 -14.24
C GLY A 294 -15.34 39.16 -14.10
N MET A 295 -15.31 38.14 -14.96
CA MET A 295 -14.26 37.11 -14.94
C MET A 295 -13.13 37.41 -15.92
N THR A 296 -11.89 37.25 -15.47
CA THR A 296 -10.71 37.19 -16.35
C THR A 296 -10.53 35.78 -16.94
N TYR A 297 -9.84 35.66 -18.07
CA TYR A 297 -9.51 34.34 -18.65
C TYR A 297 -8.71 33.46 -17.69
N ALA A 298 -7.86 34.06 -16.87
CA ALA A 298 -7.06 33.36 -15.88
C ALA A 298 -7.90 32.81 -14.71
N GLU A 299 -8.89 33.54 -14.25
CA GLU A 299 -9.86 33.08 -13.24
C GLU A 299 -10.72 31.94 -13.78
N TYR A 300 -11.24 32.09 -14.99
CA TYR A 300 -11.99 31.04 -15.67
C TYR A 300 -11.16 29.76 -15.89
N ALA A 301 -9.86 29.91 -16.23
CA ALA A 301 -8.97 28.78 -16.39
C ALA A 301 -8.69 28.05 -15.06
N ARG A 302 -8.61 28.78 -13.96
CA ARG A 302 -8.41 28.22 -12.61
C ARG A 302 -9.66 27.50 -12.10
N GLU A 303 -10.81 28.15 -12.29
CA GLU A 303 -12.09 27.57 -11.85
C GLU A 303 -12.50 26.38 -12.72
N GLY A 304 -12.87 25.29 -12.09
CA GLY A 304 -13.36 24.08 -12.74
C GLY A 304 -12.29 23.17 -13.36
N PHE A 305 -10.99 23.53 -13.37
CA PHE A 305 -9.93 22.64 -13.86
C PHE A 305 -9.85 21.35 -13.03
N ALA A 306 -9.71 21.46 -11.70
CA ALA A 306 -9.58 20.31 -10.81
C ALA A 306 -10.81 19.40 -10.89
N GLN A 307 -12.01 19.98 -10.93
CA GLN A 307 -13.27 19.25 -11.08
C GLN A 307 -13.31 18.47 -12.41
N THR A 308 -12.86 19.08 -13.51
CA THR A 308 -12.82 18.43 -14.82
C THR A 308 -11.88 17.21 -14.79
N VAL A 309 -10.71 17.33 -14.17
CA VAL A 309 -9.76 16.23 -14.04
C VAL A 309 -10.32 15.10 -13.17
N VAL A 310 -11.00 15.43 -12.07
CA VAL A 310 -11.67 14.45 -11.21
C VAL A 310 -12.78 13.72 -11.97
N VAL A 311 -13.58 14.44 -12.74
CA VAL A 311 -14.63 13.83 -13.58
C VAL A 311 -14.02 12.89 -14.61
N CYS A 312 -12.89 13.26 -15.26
CA CYS A 312 -12.19 12.36 -16.18
C CYS A 312 -11.71 11.08 -15.46
N ALA A 313 -11.17 11.19 -14.24
CA ALA A 313 -10.77 10.02 -13.45
C ALA A 313 -11.97 9.12 -13.11
N ILE A 314 -13.11 9.71 -12.72
CA ILE A 314 -14.37 8.97 -12.47
C ILE A 314 -14.83 8.24 -13.74
N ASN A 315 -14.75 8.87 -14.90
CA ASN A 315 -15.13 8.25 -16.17
C ASN A 315 -14.29 7.02 -16.52
N LEU A 316 -12.98 7.10 -16.25
CA LEU A 316 -12.09 5.97 -16.45
C LEU A 316 -12.34 4.83 -15.45
N LEU A 317 -12.75 5.15 -14.22
CA LEU A 317 -13.23 4.15 -13.26
C LEU A 317 -14.54 3.51 -13.73
N LEU A 318 -15.51 4.31 -14.20
CA LEU A 318 -16.76 3.80 -14.77
C LEU A 318 -16.49 2.89 -15.97
N PHE A 319 -15.60 3.30 -16.88
CA PHE A 319 -15.17 2.45 -17.99
C PHE A 319 -14.61 1.10 -17.48
N GLY A 320 -13.77 1.12 -16.46
CA GLY A 320 -13.22 -0.07 -15.82
C GLY A 320 -14.31 -1.00 -15.26
N VAL A 321 -15.26 -0.44 -14.50
CA VAL A 321 -16.36 -1.18 -13.88
C VAL A 321 -17.26 -1.82 -14.93
N PHE A 322 -17.73 -1.04 -15.93
CA PHE A 322 -18.63 -1.55 -16.96
C PHE A 322 -17.94 -2.51 -17.94
N THR A 323 -16.63 -2.37 -18.16
CA THR A 323 -15.86 -3.33 -18.95
C THR A 323 -15.65 -4.64 -18.20
N TRP A 324 -15.60 -4.60 -16.87
CA TRP A 324 -15.39 -5.78 -16.03
C TRP A 324 -16.70 -6.51 -15.71
N LYS A 325 -17.77 -5.79 -15.31
CA LYS A 325 -19.05 -6.38 -14.87
C LYS A 325 -20.18 -6.28 -15.90
N GLY A 326 -20.00 -5.53 -16.98
CA GLY A 326 -21.04 -5.37 -18.01
C GLY A 326 -21.19 -6.62 -18.85
N GLN A 327 -22.43 -6.90 -19.28
CA GLN A 327 -22.76 -8.06 -20.15
C GLN A 327 -22.17 -7.94 -21.57
N GLY A 328 -21.62 -6.78 -21.92
CA GLY A 328 -21.08 -6.51 -23.23
C GLY A 328 -22.16 -6.28 -24.30
N GLY A 329 -21.76 -6.28 -25.58
CA GLY A 329 -22.65 -6.06 -26.71
C GLY A 329 -22.34 -4.79 -27.50
N LYS A 330 -22.99 -4.63 -28.66
CA LYS A 330 -22.74 -3.48 -29.56
C LYS A 330 -23.12 -2.16 -28.91
N LEU A 331 -24.27 -2.11 -28.22
CA LEU A 331 -24.74 -0.91 -27.51
C LEU A 331 -23.75 -0.51 -26.40
N MET A 332 -23.34 -1.45 -25.57
CA MET A 332 -22.35 -1.21 -24.51
C MET A 332 -21.03 -0.67 -25.06
N ASN A 333 -20.50 -1.31 -26.10
CA ASN A 333 -19.26 -0.84 -26.73
C ASN A 333 -19.43 0.57 -27.31
N GLY A 334 -20.58 0.89 -27.89
CA GLY A 334 -20.90 2.23 -28.38
C GLY A 334 -20.93 3.28 -27.26
N LEU A 335 -21.60 2.98 -26.15
CA LEU A 335 -21.65 3.86 -24.98
C LEU A 335 -20.27 4.06 -24.34
N LEU A 336 -19.49 2.99 -24.18
CA LEU A 336 -18.12 3.09 -23.65
C LEU A 336 -17.20 3.88 -24.58
N SER A 337 -17.36 3.74 -25.92
CA SER A 337 -16.62 4.57 -26.89
C SER A 337 -16.98 6.04 -26.76
N GLY A 338 -18.29 6.35 -26.65
CA GLY A 338 -18.78 7.70 -26.44
C GLY A 338 -18.24 8.31 -25.14
N LEU A 339 -18.28 7.56 -24.04
CA LEU A 339 -17.71 7.98 -22.76
C LEU A 339 -16.21 8.31 -22.88
N LEU A 340 -15.40 7.44 -23.52
CA LEU A 340 -13.98 7.68 -23.72
C LEU A 340 -13.70 8.89 -24.61
N ALA A 341 -14.46 9.06 -25.70
CA ALA A 341 -14.30 10.20 -26.59
C ALA A 341 -14.58 11.53 -25.87
N LEU A 342 -15.69 11.60 -25.12
CA LEU A 342 -16.02 12.78 -24.32
C LEU A 342 -15.00 13.02 -23.20
N THR A 343 -14.53 11.96 -22.54
CA THR A 343 -13.47 12.07 -21.54
C THR A 343 -12.18 12.62 -22.12
N ALA A 344 -11.78 12.18 -23.31
CA ALA A 344 -10.62 12.73 -24.01
C ALA A 344 -10.77 14.21 -24.35
N ILE A 345 -11.96 14.62 -24.83
CA ILE A 345 -12.29 16.03 -25.13
C ILE A 345 -12.22 16.87 -23.84
N MET A 346 -12.82 16.40 -22.76
CA MET A 346 -12.82 17.10 -21.47
C MET A 346 -11.40 17.21 -20.90
N LEU A 347 -10.59 16.14 -21.01
CA LEU A 347 -9.21 16.15 -20.56
C LEU A 347 -8.34 17.11 -21.38
N PHE A 348 -8.55 17.16 -22.69
CA PHE A 348 -7.91 18.16 -23.56
C PHE A 348 -8.30 19.58 -23.18
N SER A 349 -9.59 19.85 -22.95
CA SER A 349 -10.06 21.15 -22.46
C SER A 349 -9.43 21.53 -21.11
N GLY A 350 -9.32 20.56 -20.18
CA GLY A 350 -8.61 20.74 -18.92
C GLY A 350 -7.12 21.07 -19.09
N ALA A 351 -6.44 20.39 -20.03
CA ALA A 351 -5.05 20.66 -20.35
C ALA A 351 -4.84 22.07 -20.90
N VAL A 352 -5.72 22.52 -21.81
CA VAL A 352 -5.68 23.92 -22.33
C VAL A 352 -5.88 24.93 -21.22
N ARG A 353 -6.82 24.71 -20.31
CA ARG A 353 -7.06 25.60 -19.15
C ARG A 353 -5.83 25.63 -18.23
N LEU A 354 -5.25 24.48 -17.94
CA LEU A 354 -4.04 24.41 -17.11
C LEU A 354 -2.88 25.18 -17.76
N ASN A 355 -2.69 25.03 -19.09
CA ASN A 355 -1.65 25.76 -19.80
C ASN A 355 -1.87 27.27 -19.72
N LEU A 356 -3.08 27.78 -19.97
CA LEU A 356 -3.41 29.20 -19.81
C LEU A 356 -3.15 29.69 -18.38
N TYR A 357 -3.41 28.85 -17.39
CA TYR A 357 -3.14 29.18 -15.99
C TYR A 357 -1.63 29.22 -15.67
N ILE A 358 -0.85 28.30 -16.25
CA ILE A 358 0.62 28.28 -16.12
C ILE A 358 1.24 29.51 -16.83
N ASP A 359 0.80 29.82 -18.03
CA ASP A 359 1.30 30.97 -18.81
C ASP A 359 1.07 32.31 -18.08
N THR A 360 -0.06 32.41 -17.35
CA THR A 360 -0.41 33.65 -16.64
C THR A 360 0.31 33.77 -15.28
N PHE A 361 0.44 32.68 -14.53
CA PHE A 361 0.89 32.72 -13.12
C PHE A 361 2.19 31.96 -12.88
N GLY A 362 2.85 31.45 -13.93
CA GLY A 362 4.06 30.63 -13.84
C GLY A 362 3.80 29.19 -13.38
N MET A 363 4.86 28.40 -13.33
CA MET A 363 4.83 27.00 -12.88
C MET A 363 4.99 26.92 -11.36
N THR A 364 4.17 26.09 -10.72
CA THR A 364 4.28 25.70 -9.30
C THR A 364 4.22 24.19 -9.17
N TRP A 365 4.58 23.66 -8.00
CA TRP A 365 4.52 22.23 -7.73
C TRP A 365 3.14 21.62 -8.04
N LEU A 366 2.06 22.23 -7.55
CA LEU A 366 0.70 21.73 -7.80
C LEU A 366 0.31 21.74 -9.28
N ARG A 367 0.76 22.78 -10.04
CA ARG A 367 0.49 22.86 -11.50
C ARG A 367 1.30 21.82 -12.26
N LEU A 368 2.56 21.62 -11.89
CA LEU A 368 3.38 20.54 -12.46
C LEU A 368 2.77 19.16 -12.19
N LEU A 369 2.39 18.90 -10.93
CA LEU A 369 1.73 17.64 -10.56
C LEU A 369 0.42 17.44 -11.33
N SER A 370 -0.36 18.51 -11.51
CA SER A 370 -1.59 18.46 -12.29
C SER A 370 -1.35 18.16 -13.77
N ALA A 371 -0.35 18.79 -14.39
CA ALA A 371 0.05 18.52 -15.77
C ALA A 371 0.56 17.08 -15.91
N TRP A 372 1.37 16.62 -14.97
CA TRP A 372 1.89 15.28 -14.91
C TRP A 372 0.78 14.23 -14.73
N PHE A 373 -0.25 14.55 -13.92
CA PHE A 373 -1.41 13.70 -13.74
C PHE A 373 -2.30 13.62 -14.99
N ILE A 374 -2.47 14.72 -15.75
CA ILE A 374 -3.13 14.69 -17.06
C ILE A 374 -2.42 13.70 -18.00
N LEU A 375 -1.08 13.72 -18.04
CA LEU A 375 -0.31 12.77 -18.84
C LEU A 375 -0.60 11.32 -18.45
N TYR A 376 -0.70 11.03 -17.15
CA TYR A 376 -1.12 9.71 -16.66
C TYR A 376 -2.52 9.34 -17.17
N LEU A 377 -3.50 10.24 -17.07
CA LEU A 377 -4.86 9.99 -17.54
C LEU A 377 -4.92 9.73 -19.05
N VAL A 378 -4.08 10.42 -19.85
CA VAL A 378 -3.93 10.13 -21.29
C VAL A 378 -3.45 8.70 -21.51
N MET A 379 -2.43 8.26 -20.76
CA MET A 379 -1.95 6.88 -20.85
C MET A 379 -3.05 5.86 -20.51
N VAL A 380 -3.86 6.15 -19.48
CA VAL A 380 -5.00 5.29 -19.10
C VAL A 380 -6.07 5.27 -20.20
N ILE A 381 -6.38 6.41 -20.83
CA ILE A 381 -7.31 6.45 -21.99
C ILE A 381 -6.79 5.55 -23.11
N VAL A 382 -5.49 5.62 -23.43
CA VAL A 382 -4.87 4.75 -24.46
C VAL A 382 -5.05 3.27 -24.06
N LEU A 383 -4.83 2.90 -22.81
CA LEU A 383 -5.06 1.52 -22.33
C LEU A 383 -6.53 1.12 -22.46
N CYS A 384 -7.47 2.03 -22.17
CA CYS A 384 -8.90 1.79 -22.35
C CYS A 384 -9.26 1.56 -23.84
N VAL A 385 -8.71 2.37 -24.74
CA VAL A 385 -8.87 2.17 -26.20
C VAL A 385 -8.31 0.81 -26.62
N VAL A 386 -7.10 0.45 -26.19
CA VAL A 386 -6.51 -0.87 -26.49
C VAL A 386 -7.39 -2.01 -25.98
N ARG A 387 -8.00 -1.85 -24.80
CA ARG A 387 -8.94 -2.82 -24.21
C ARG A 387 -10.17 -3.03 -25.10
N MET A 388 -10.66 -2.01 -25.76
CA MET A 388 -11.82 -2.15 -26.67
C MET A 388 -11.50 -3.07 -27.85
N PHE A 389 -10.26 -3.04 -28.34
CA PHE A 389 -9.82 -3.92 -29.43
C PHE A 389 -9.31 -5.28 -28.90
N ARG A 390 -8.73 -5.34 -27.71
CA ARG A 390 -8.13 -6.54 -27.11
C ARG A 390 -8.73 -6.80 -25.73
N LYS A 391 -9.82 -7.55 -25.69
CA LYS A 391 -10.59 -7.85 -24.44
C LYS A 391 -9.77 -8.51 -23.31
N ALA A 392 -8.61 -9.06 -23.60
CA ALA A 392 -7.74 -9.71 -22.60
C ALA A 392 -6.91 -8.73 -21.76
N VAL A 393 -6.85 -7.44 -22.13
CA VAL A 393 -6.01 -6.44 -21.45
C VAL A 393 -6.60 -6.07 -20.08
N PRO A 394 -5.89 -6.28 -18.97
CA PRO A 394 -6.36 -5.94 -17.62
C PRO A 394 -6.09 -4.45 -17.34
N VAL A 395 -6.96 -3.57 -17.80
CA VAL A 395 -6.75 -2.10 -17.75
C VAL A 395 -6.44 -1.61 -16.34
N VAL A 396 -7.22 -2.03 -15.33
CA VAL A 396 -7.05 -1.55 -13.95
C VAL A 396 -5.68 -1.94 -13.38
N GLY A 397 -5.28 -3.20 -13.57
CA GLY A 397 -3.96 -3.64 -13.12
C GLY A 397 -2.81 -2.94 -13.85
N LEU A 398 -2.93 -2.76 -15.17
CA LEU A 398 -1.91 -2.05 -15.95
C LEU A 398 -1.88 -0.55 -15.63
N SER A 399 -3.02 0.09 -15.40
CA SER A 399 -3.05 1.50 -14.99
C SER A 399 -2.40 1.71 -13.63
N ALA A 400 -2.55 0.78 -12.68
CA ALA A 400 -1.84 0.82 -11.41
C ALA A 400 -0.31 0.69 -11.59
N MET A 401 0.14 -0.20 -12.48
CA MET A 401 1.57 -0.32 -12.81
C MET A 401 2.10 0.96 -13.47
N VAL A 402 1.36 1.51 -14.44
CA VAL A 402 1.73 2.79 -15.08
C VAL A 402 1.77 3.92 -14.05
N LEU A 403 0.83 3.95 -13.10
CA LEU A 403 0.82 4.95 -12.01
C LEU A 403 2.08 4.86 -11.15
N LEU A 404 2.51 3.65 -10.80
CA LEU A 404 3.73 3.44 -10.01
C LEU A 404 4.97 3.92 -10.77
N ALA A 405 5.13 3.54 -12.05
CA ALA A 405 6.24 4.01 -12.88
C ALA A 405 6.21 5.54 -13.05
N TRP A 406 5.03 6.09 -13.33
CA TRP A 406 4.78 7.51 -13.49
C TRP A 406 5.20 8.29 -12.23
N TYR A 407 4.88 7.76 -11.05
CA TYR A 407 5.25 8.35 -9.77
C TYR A 407 6.77 8.30 -9.53
N VAL A 408 7.41 7.15 -9.81
CA VAL A 408 8.87 7.02 -9.73
C VAL A 408 9.57 8.01 -10.66
N VAL A 409 9.15 8.08 -11.91
CA VAL A 409 9.76 8.97 -12.92
C VAL A 409 9.64 10.43 -12.51
N LEU A 410 8.50 10.85 -11.94
CA LEU A 410 8.30 12.22 -11.45
C LEU A 410 9.41 12.65 -10.48
N GLY A 411 9.77 11.79 -9.53
CA GLY A 411 10.83 12.10 -8.56
C GLY A 411 12.19 12.32 -9.22
N TYR A 412 12.56 11.44 -10.15
CA TYR A 412 13.87 11.51 -10.82
C TYR A 412 13.99 12.61 -11.87
N LEU A 413 12.89 13.21 -12.33
CA LEU A 413 12.90 14.37 -13.25
C LEU A 413 13.29 15.69 -12.58
N ASN A 414 13.60 15.69 -11.28
CA ASN A 414 13.92 16.90 -10.51
C ASN A 414 12.87 18.02 -10.70
N PRO A 415 11.68 17.87 -10.13
CA PRO A 415 10.59 18.83 -10.33
C PRO A 415 10.93 20.27 -9.97
N ASP A 416 11.72 20.49 -8.90
CA ASP A 416 12.11 21.83 -8.45
C ASP A 416 13.04 22.51 -9.46
N GLY A 417 14.01 21.75 -9.98
CA GLY A 417 14.88 22.23 -11.05
C GLY A 417 14.11 22.60 -12.32
N PHE A 418 13.13 21.76 -12.69
CA PHE A 418 12.26 22.02 -13.84
C PHE A 418 11.40 23.28 -13.64
N ILE A 419 10.78 23.44 -12.46
CA ILE A 419 9.97 24.63 -12.12
C ILE A 419 10.82 25.90 -12.19
N GLY A 420 12.01 25.87 -11.60
CA GLY A 420 12.94 26.99 -11.63
C GLY A 420 13.36 27.38 -13.05
N TRP A 421 13.77 26.40 -13.85
CA TRP A 421 14.14 26.60 -15.25
C TRP A 421 12.97 27.15 -16.09
N PHE A 422 11.78 26.59 -15.95
CA PHE A 422 10.59 27.02 -16.69
C PHE A 422 10.23 28.48 -16.39
N ASN A 423 10.15 28.83 -15.10
CA ASN A 423 9.79 30.20 -14.69
C ASN A 423 10.86 31.23 -15.13
N TYR A 424 12.15 30.86 -15.07
CA TYR A 424 13.22 31.69 -15.59
C TYR A 424 13.12 31.91 -17.10
N SER A 425 12.85 30.84 -17.87
CA SER A 425 12.71 30.93 -19.33
C SER A 425 11.53 31.80 -19.76
N VAL A 426 10.41 31.75 -19.02
CA VAL A 426 9.25 32.62 -19.27
C VAL A 426 9.57 34.08 -18.98
N MET A 427 10.29 34.36 -17.88
CA MET A 427 10.70 35.76 -17.55
C MET A 427 11.64 36.34 -18.60
N VAL A 428 12.64 35.57 -19.05
CA VAL A 428 13.61 36.05 -20.05
C VAL A 428 13.00 36.14 -21.46
N GLY A 429 12.04 35.27 -21.80
CA GLY A 429 11.34 35.37 -23.09
C GLY A 429 10.29 36.47 -23.16
N ALA A 430 9.90 37.05 -22.05
CA ALA A 430 8.96 38.16 -21.95
C ALA A 430 9.65 39.56 -21.92
N SER A 431 10.98 39.58 -21.80
CA SER A 431 11.84 40.80 -21.90
C SER A 431 12.34 40.98 -23.33
#